data_e3eba211f1180ffc37ee34067ad5e00b
#
_entry.id   e3eba211f1180ffc37ee34067ad5e00b
#
_cell.length_a   1.000
_cell.length_b   1.000
_cell.length_c   1.000
_cell.angle_alpha   90.00
_cell.angle_beta   90.00
_cell.angle_gamma   90.00
#
_symmetry.space_group_name_H-M   'P 1'
#
loop_
_entity.id
_entity.type
_entity.pdbx_description
1 polymer ?
#
loop_
_entity_poly.entity_id
_entity_poly.type
_entity_poly.pdbx_seq_one_letter_code
_entity_poly.pdbx_strand_id
1 'polypeptide(L)' 'MGRYILAHCPHCGMDSGERKTFDGPEEKYLVICTTCGFHTAWHPTQSAASNEWNRRAHEKS' A
#
# COMPACT_ATOMS: atom_id res chain seq x y z
N MET A 1 14.15 -10.78 8.02
CA MET A 1 14.36 -9.37 7.77
C MET A 1 13.14 -8.77 7.18
N GLY A 2 12.34 -8.15 7.94
CA GLY A 2 11.05 -7.69 7.52
C GLY A 2 11.05 -6.45 6.65
N ARG A 3 11.67 -6.52 5.50
CA ARG A 3 11.57 -5.43 4.56
C ARG A 3 10.43 -5.66 3.61
N TYR A 4 9.49 -4.75 3.63
CA TYR A 4 8.38 -4.79 2.69
C TYR A 4 8.69 -3.86 1.56
N ILE A 5 8.98 -4.42 0.40
CA ILE A 5 9.23 -3.66 -0.80
C ILE A 5 7.90 -3.46 -1.52
N LEU A 6 7.55 -2.22 -1.77
CA LEU A 6 6.31 -1.91 -2.46
C LEU A 6 6.52 -2.02 -3.96
N ALA A 7 5.63 -2.74 -4.63
CA ALA A 7 5.64 -2.86 -6.08
C ALA A 7 5.19 -1.53 -6.70
N HIS A 8 5.22 -1.46 -8.02
CA HIS A 8 4.67 -0.32 -8.73
C HIS A 8 3.18 -0.19 -8.46
N CYS A 9 2.65 1.02 -8.59
CA CYS A 9 1.23 1.26 -8.38
C CYS A 9 0.42 0.34 -9.30
N PRO A 10 -0.55 -0.41 -8.76
CA PRO A 10 -1.38 -1.28 -9.60
C PRO A 10 -2.31 -0.53 -10.52
N HIS A 11 -2.49 0.76 -10.33
CA HIS A 11 -3.38 1.56 -11.15
C HIS A 11 -2.63 2.31 -12.25
N CYS A 12 -1.61 3.08 -11.90
CA CYS A 12 -0.90 3.90 -12.89
C CYS A 12 0.49 3.38 -13.26
N GLY A 13 0.99 2.40 -12.55
CA GLY A 13 2.28 1.79 -12.83
C GLY A 13 3.50 2.58 -12.36
N MET A 14 3.29 3.70 -11.69
CA MET A 14 4.41 4.50 -11.19
C MET A 14 4.93 3.95 -9.86
N ASP A 15 6.21 4.12 -9.63
CA ASP A 15 6.83 3.68 -8.40
C ASP A 15 6.69 4.76 -7.33
N SER A 16 5.45 5.03 -6.94
CA SER A 16 5.10 6.14 -6.05
C SER A 16 4.30 5.70 -4.85
N GLY A 17 4.38 4.43 -4.47
CA GLY A 17 3.67 3.93 -3.31
C GLY A 17 4.22 4.50 -2.03
N GLU A 18 3.36 4.95 -1.14
CA GLU A 18 3.75 5.54 0.13
C GLU A 18 2.89 4.95 1.24
N ARG A 19 3.52 4.62 2.34
CA ARG A 19 2.83 4.06 3.51
C ARG A 19 2.22 5.19 4.33
N LYS A 20 0.96 5.01 4.71
CA LYS A 20 0.26 5.96 5.57
C LYS A 20 -0.25 5.27 6.80
N THR A 21 -0.22 5.99 7.92
CA THR A 21 -0.70 5.50 9.20
C THR A 21 -1.81 6.41 9.70
N PHE A 22 -2.89 5.81 10.18
CA PHE A 22 -3.98 6.56 10.81
C PHE A 22 -3.78 6.55 12.32
N ASP A 23 -3.66 7.73 12.91
CA ASP A 23 -3.49 7.91 14.35
C ASP A 23 -4.85 8.08 15.00
N GLY A 24 -5.51 6.99 15.28
CA GLY A 24 -6.78 7.00 15.97
C GLY A 24 -6.73 6.09 17.17
N PRO A 25 -7.89 5.78 17.75
CA PRO A 25 -7.98 4.82 18.85
C PRO A 25 -7.39 3.47 18.48
N GLU A 26 -7.50 3.10 17.20
CA GLU A 26 -6.89 1.90 16.67
C GLU A 26 -5.98 2.29 15.53
N GLU A 27 -4.72 1.90 15.62
CA GLU A 27 -3.77 2.15 14.54
C GLU A 27 -4.16 1.38 13.29
N LYS A 28 -4.17 2.08 12.16
CA LYS A 28 -4.50 1.49 10.87
C LYS A 28 -3.50 1.96 9.84
N TYR A 29 -3.30 1.14 8.83
CA TYR A 29 -2.27 1.37 7.82
C TYR A 29 -2.83 1.18 6.43
N LEU A 30 -2.35 1.98 5.49
CA LEU A 30 -2.63 1.77 4.07
C LEU A 30 -1.42 2.19 3.24
N VAL A 31 -1.45 1.83 1.97
CA VAL A 31 -0.46 2.29 0.99
C VAL A 31 -1.21 3.10 -0.06
N ILE A 32 -0.68 4.25 -0.39
CA ILE A 32 -1.30 5.15 -1.36
C ILE A 32 -0.28 5.53 -2.43
N CYS A 33 -0.74 5.66 -3.66
CA CYS A 33 0.08 6.18 -4.74
C CYS A 33 -0.02 7.70 -4.75
N THR A 34 1.13 8.37 -4.64
CA THR A 34 1.15 9.83 -4.61
C THR A 34 0.94 10.44 -5.99
N THR A 35 1.01 9.63 -7.03
CA THR A 35 0.83 10.12 -8.41
C THR A 35 -0.64 10.12 -8.82
N CYS A 36 -1.34 8.99 -8.62
CA CYS A 36 -2.73 8.88 -9.08
C CYS A 36 -3.76 8.85 -7.95
N GLY A 37 -3.33 8.70 -6.70
CA GLY A 37 -4.23 8.67 -5.56
C GLY A 37 -4.83 7.31 -5.25
N PHE A 38 -4.50 6.28 -6.01
CA PHE A 38 -4.97 4.93 -5.71
C PHE A 38 -4.43 4.47 -4.36
N HIS A 39 -5.27 3.84 -3.54
CA HIS A 39 -4.83 3.35 -2.24
C HIS A 39 -5.50 2.04 -1.89
N THR A 40 -4.87 1.32 -0.96
CA THR A 40 -5.45 0.09 -0.41
C THR A 40 -6.51 0.43 0.62
N ALA A 41 -7.20 -0.59 1.10
CA ALA A 41 -8.06 -0.43 2.27
C ALA A 41 -7.20 -0.22 3.51
N TRP A 42 -7.81 0.25 4.59
CA TRP A 42 -7.15 0.34 5.88
C TRP A 42 -6.98 -1.06 6.46
N HIS A 43 -5.79 -1.35 6.94
CA HIS A 43 -5.47 -2.65 7.52
C HIS A 43 -4.92 -2.46 8.93
N PRO A 44 -5.09 -3.47 9.79
CA PRO A 44 -4.59 -3.37 11.17
C PRO A 44 -3.06 -3.42 11.28
N THR A 45 -2.37 -3.84 10.21
CA THR A 45 -0.91 -3.88 10.21
C THR A 45 -0.38 -3.34 8.89
N GLN A 46 0.84 -2.80 8.96
CA GLN A 46 1.52 -2.30 7.78
C GLN A 46 1.82 -3.44 6.80
N SER A 47 2.12 -4.61 7.33
CA SER A 47 2.37 -5.80 6.54
C SER A 47 1.16 -6.16 5.66
N ALA A 48 -0.04 -6.13 6.24
CA ALA A 48 -1.26 -6.45 5.51
C ALA A 48 -1.51 -5.44 4.40
N ALA A 49 -1.29 -4.15 4.68
CA ALA A 49 -1.47 -3.10 3.67
C ALA A 49 -0.49 -3.28 2.51
N SER A 50 0.78 -3.55 2.83
CA SER A 50 1.80 -3.77 1.80
C SER A 50 1.49 -5.01 0.97
N ASN A 51 0.99 -6.06 1.61
CA ASN A 51 0.63 -7.29 0.91
C ASN A 51 -0.52 -7.05 -0.07
N GLU A 52 -1.51 -6.28 0.31
CA GLU A 52 -2.60 -5.96 -0.61
C GLU A 52 -2.09 -5.17 -1.81
N TRP A 53 -1.25 -4.17 -1.56
CA TRP A 53 -0.68 -3.36 -2.62
C TRP A 53 0.08 -4.22 -3.63
N ASN A 54 0.98 -5.07 -3.11
CA ASN A 54 1.83 -5.90 -3.95
C ASN A 54 1.02 -6.96 -4.70
N ARG A 55 0.01 -7.53 -4.04
CA ARG A 55 -0.85 -8.53 -4.70
C ARG A 55 -1.60 -7.91 -5.86
N ARG A 56 -2.16 -6.71 -5.67
CA ARG A 56 -2.88 -6.04 -6.75
C ARG A 56 -1.97 -5.68 -7.91
N ALA A 57 -0.74 -5.29 -7.61
CA ALA A 57 0.24 -5.00 -8.65
C ALA A 57 0.55 -6.26 -9.47
N HIS A 58 0.66 -7.41 -8.82
CA HIS A 58 0.89 -8.68 -9.51
C HIS A 58 -0.29 -9.08 -10.38
N GLU A 59 -1.50 -8.87 -9.87
CA GLU A 59 -2.71 -9.20 -10.64
C GLU A 59 -2.83 -8.34 -11.89
N LYS A 60 -2.30 -7.14 -11.84
CA LYS A 60 -2.41 -6.18 -12.93
C LYS A 60 -1.40 -6.46 -14.04
N SER A 61 -0.30 -7.09 -13.73
CA SER A 61 0.72 -7.41 -14.75
C SER A 61 0.50 -8.76 -15.46
#